data_5f549993caf80e698b5358a1f941ef75
#
_entry.id   5f549993caf80e698b5358a1f941ef75
#
_cell.length_a   1.000
_cell.length_b   1.000
_cell.length_c   1.000
_cell.angle_alpha   90.00
_cell.angle_beta   90.00
_cell.angle_gamma   90.00
#
_symmetry.space_group_name_H-M   'P 1'
#
loop_
_entity.id
_entity.type
_entity.pdbx_description
1 polymer ?
#
loop_
_entity_poly.entity_id
_entity_poly.type
_entity_poly.pdbx_seq_one_letter_code
_entity_poly.pdbx_strand_id
1 'polypeptide(L)'
;KLLLGEFPARCPLRPEVTEDICVDNFRRKRVLIDVEPGFSIPCYLTIPRKIKKGHKLPAVLCLHGHGEGKSDMVGLTIGTPQEREGCKTLAMALYAAREGYVTISPDFLSFGERCGPGHPFGCAYPCTAEFAWAQAAGLSTTTINIHTVQRCVDYLYKLPEVDNSRIAAMGHSFGGYMTTLATAVEPRIKAAVISGFMCRISSYYGKAWSCGSQVLPGLFNYGDL
;
A
#
# COMPACT_ATOMS: atom_id res chain seq x y z
N LYS A 1 -19.87 -1.22 2.51
CA LYS A 1 -20.27 -2.51 3.10
C LYS A 1 -20.75 -3.51 2.05
N LEU A 2 -21.63 -3.13 1.12
CA LEU A 2 -22.25 -4.07 0.16
C LEU A 2 -21.23 -4.81 -0.72
N LEU A 3 -20.16 -4.13 -1.17
CA LEU A 3 -19.13 -4.72 -2.05
C LEU A 3 -17.89 -5.20 -1.29
N LEU A 4 -17.51 -4.49 -0.24
CA LEU A 4 -16.27 -4.76 0.49
C LEU A 4 -16.47 -5.72 1.67
N GLY A 5 -17.71 -6.00 2.06
CA GLY A 5 -17.99 -6.78 3.23
C GLY A 5 -17.61 -6.09 4.54
N GLU A 6 -17.24 -6.89 5.54
CA GLU A 6 -16.76 -6.37 6.82
C GLU A 6 -15.24 -6.16 6.80
N PHE A 7 -14.82 -5.06 7.40
CA PHE A 7 -13.40 -4.78 7.58
C PHE A 7 -12.85 -5.53 8.79
N PRO A 8 -11.57 -5.94 8.76
CA PRO A 8 -10.92 -6.51 9.92
C PRO A 8 -11.03 -5.62 11.17
N ALA A 9 -11.03 -6.24 12.34
CA ALA A 9 -11.11 -5.55 13.61
C ALA A 9 -9.86 -4.67 13.82
N ARG A 10 -10.05 -3.41 14.24
CA ARG A 10 -8.93 -2.53 14.55
C ARG A 10 -8.35 -2.84 15.93
N CYS A 11 -7.03 -2.72 16.03
CA CYS A 11 -6.28 -2.81 17.28
C CYS A 11 -5.37 -1.58 17.46
N PRO A 12 -4.72 -1.37 18.62
CA PRO A 12 -3.66 -0.37 18.76
C PRO A 12 -2.56 -0.60 17.72
N LEU A 13 -2.03 0.48 17.13
CA LEU A 13 -1.04 0.39 16.03
C LEU A 13 0.32 -0.19 16.44
N ARG A 14 0.75 -0.01 17.67
CA ARG A 14 2.01 -0.48 18.27
C ARG A 14 3.19 -0.44 17.28
N PRO A 15 3.54 0.73 16.72
CA PRO A 15 4.56 0.82 15.70
C PRO A 15 5.91 0.39 16.25
N GLU A 16 6.57 -0.53 15.55
CA GLU A 16 7.94 -0.97 15.83
C GLU A 16 8.85 -0.53 14.68
N VAL A 17 9.86 0.28 15.00
CA VAL A 17 10.87 0.71 14.03
C VAL A 17 12.02 -0.29 14.04
N THR A 18 12.16 -1.06 12.96
CA THR A 18 13.20 -2.11 12.84
C THR A 18 14.42 -1.65 12.06
N GLU A 19 14.30 -0.56 11.29
CA GLU A 19 15.41 0.11 10.58
C GLU A 19 15.17 1.62 10.60
N ASP A 20 16.22 2.40 10.75
CA ASP A 20 16.18 3.86 10.68
C ASP A 20 17.49 4.39 10.13
N ILE A 21 17.52 4.74 8.87
CA ILE A 21 18.72 5.19 8.15
C ILE A 21 18.53 6.54 7.48
N CYS A 22 19.63 7.25 7.29
CA CYS A 22 19.66 8.48 6.51
C CYS A 22 19.93 8.15 5.03
N VAL A 23 19.07 8.66 4.16
CA VAL A 23 19.19 8.56 2.71
C VAL A 23 19.02 9.96 2.13
N ASP A 24 20.03 10.49 1.43
CA ASP A 24 19.97 11.84 0.86
C ASP A 24 19.50 12.90 1.89
N ASN A 25 18.38 13.55 1.60
CA ASN A 25 17.76 14.61 2.41
C ASN A 25 16.60 14.13 3.31
N PHE A 26 16.40 12.82 3.44
CA PHE A 26 15.34 12.23 4.28
C PHE A 26 15.87 11.06 5.13
N ARG A 27 15.09 10.65 6.12
CA ARG A 27 15.27 9.40 6.87
C ARG A 27 14.29 8.37 6.31
N ARG A 28 14.79 7.16 6.04
CA ARG A 28 13.97 6.00 5.73
C ARG A 28 13.90 5.10 6.95
N LYS A 29 12.69 4.75 7.34
CA LYS A 29 12.43 3.81 8.43
C LYS A 29 11.68 2.61 7.89
N ARG A 30 12.08 1.41 8.30
CA ARG A 30 11.25 0.23 8.18
C ARG A 30 10.43 0.12 9.46
N VAL A 31 9.10 0.07 9.33
CA VAL A 31 8.18 0.09 10.46
C VAL A 31 7.21 -1.07 10.33
N LEU A 32 7.00 -1.82 11.41
CA LEU A 32 5.90 -2.77 11.56
C LEU A 32 4.74 -2.05 12.25
N ILE A 33 3.54 -2.19 11.73
CA ILE A 33 2.32 -1.57 12.28
C ILE A 33 1.27 -2.63 12.46
N ASP A 34 0.72 -2.78 13.67
CA ASP A 34 -0.39 -3.69 13.93
C ASP A 34 -1.64 -3.20 13.20
N VAL A 35 -2.25 -4.07 12.41
CA VAL A 35 -3.46 -3.75 11.64
C VAL A 35 -4.69 -4.41 12.23
N GLU A 36 -4.54 -5.60 12.78
CA GLU A 36 -5.55 -6.38 13.51
C GLU A 36 -4.86 -7.23 14.57
N PRO A 37 -5.60 -7.81 15.53
CA PRO A 37 -5.00 -8.64 16.57
C PRO A 37 -4.15 -9.79 15.99
N GLY A 38 -2.86 -9.80 16.32
CA GLY A 38 -1.93 -10.83 15.87
C GLY A 38 -1.32 -10.62 14.47
N PHE A 39 -1.67 -9.53 13.77
CA PHE A 39 -1.14 -9.25 12.43
C PHE A 39 -0.56 -7.85 12.34
N SER A 40 0.69 -7.78 11.88
CA SER A 40 1.40 -6.53 11.60
C SER A 40 1.74 -6.43 10.12
N ILE A 41 1.79 -5.21 9.61
CA ILE A 41 2.22 -4.94 8.23
C ILE A 41 3.58 -4.25 8.23
N PRO A 42 4.51 -4.70 7.39
CA PRO A 42 5.75 -3.98 7.15
C PRO A 42 5.52 -2.81 6.21
N CYS A 43 6.07 -1.65 6.58
CA CYS A 43 6.00 -0.42 5.81
C CYS A 43 7.39 0.21 5.68
N TYR A 44 7.64 0.93 4.59
CA TYR A 44 8.66 1.96 4.56
C TYR A 44 8.02 3.32 4.80
N LEU A 45 8.56 4.04 5.79
CA LEU A 45 8.23 5.43 6.10
C LEU A 45 9.43 6.29 5.74
N THR A 46 9.23 7.37 4.97
CA THR A 46 10.26 8.36 4.75
C THR A 46 9.86 9.70 5.34
N ILE A 47 10.80 10.37 6.01
CA ILE A 47 10.58 11.67 6.63
C ILE A 47 11.72 12.61 6.20
N PRO A 48 11.43 13.77 5.57
CA PRO A 48 12.45 14.77 5.25
C PRO A 48 13.24 15.21 6.49
N ARG A 49 14.57 15.35 6.37
CA ARG A 49 15.45 15.68 7.50
C ARG A 49 15.34 17.14 7.93
N LYS A 50 15.05 18.02 7.00
CA LYS A 50 14.97 19.46 7.26
C LYS A 50 13.52 19.91 7.31
N ILE A 51 12.95 19.91 8.52
CA ILE A 51 11.62 20.44 8.76
C ILE A 51 11.79 21.74 9.56
N LYS A 52 11.25 22.83 9.07
CA LYS A 52 11.26 24.10 9.80
C LYS A 52 10.50 23.94 11.12
N LYS A 53 11.03 24.47 12.21
CA LYS A 53 10.39 24.39 13.54
C LYS A 53 8.93 24.86 13.47
N GLY A 54 8.01 24.07 13.98
CA GLY A 54 6.58 24.36 13.99
C GLY A 54 5.85 24.08 12.66
N HIS A 55 6.55 23.67 11.60
CA HIS A 55 5.89 23.29 10.34
C HIS A 55 5.59 21.80 10.29
N LYS A 56 4.47 21.46 9.66
CA LYS A 56 4.07 20.10 9.32
C LYS A 56 4.10 19.91 7.81
N LEU A 57 4.40 18.72 7.38
CA LEU A 57 4.57 18.36 5.97
C LEU A 57 3.34 17.59 5.45
N PRO A 58 3.01 17.76 4.16
CA PRO A 58 2.05 16.87 3.52
C PRO A 58 2.58 15.44 3.48
N ALA A 59 1.67 14.48 3.48
CA ALA A 59 2.04 13.07 3.41
C ALA A 59 1.41 12.37 2.21
N VAL A 60 2.10 11.35 1.69
CA VAL A 60 1.65 10.55 0.55
C VAL A 60 1.78 9.07 0.86
N LEU A 61 0.68 8.34 0.72
CA LEU A 61 0.71 6.89 0.67
C LEU A 61 1.17 6.49 -0.75
N CYS A 62 2.27 5.75 -0.86
CA CYS A 62 2.80 5.26 -2.13
C CYS A 62 2.50 3.76 -2.24
N LEU A 63 1.53 3.42 -3.07
CA LEU A 63 0.95 2.10 -3.18
C LEU A 63 1.55 1.35 -4.36
N HIS A 64 2.21 0.21 -4.08
CA HIS A 64 2.96 -0.56 -5.07
C HIS A 64 2.06 -1.32 -6.05
N GLY A 65 2.57 -1.57 -7.25
CA GLY A 65 2.00 -2.48 -8.24
C GLY A 65 2.37 -3.95 -7.99
N HIS A 66 2.15 -4.80 -9.01
CA HIS A 66 2.71 -6.15 -9.00
C HIS A 66 4.24 -6.06 -9.11
N GLY A 67 4.94 -6.51 -8.08
CA GLY A 67 6.39 -6.43 -7.97
C GLY A 67 6.87 -6.91 -6.60
N GLU A 68 7.92 -6.29 -6.09
CA GLU A 68 8.53 -6.64 -4.80
C GLU A 68 7.92 -5.88 -3.59
N GLY A 69 6.69 -5.39 -3.76
CA GLY A 69 5.99 -4.73 -2.66
C GLY A 69 6.51 -3.33 -2.36
N LYS A 70 6.56 -2.98 -1.07
CA LYS A 70 7.02 -1.66 -0.60
C LYS A 70 8.44 -1.32 -1.00
N SER A 71 9.26 -2.35 -1.27
CA SER A 71 10.67 -2.17 -1.65
C SER A 71 10.80 -1.44 -2.99
N ASP A 72 9.91 -1.72 -3.95
CA ASP A 72 9.86 -1.00 -5.22
C ASP A 72 9.63 0.51 -5.01
N MET A 73 8.85 0.89 -4.00
CA MET A 73 8.51 2.30 -3.76
C MET A 73 9.70 3.14 -3.29
N VAL A 74 10.71 2.51 -2.71
CA VAL A 74 11.95 3.15 -2.23
C VAL A 74 13.19 2.73 -3.02
N GLY A 75 13.02 2.02 -4.15
CA GLY A 75 14.11 1.60 -5.04
C GLY A 75 15.01 0.53 -4.44
N LEU A 76 14.47 -0.37 -3.61
CA LEU A 76 15.21 -1.46 -2.98
C LEU A 76 14.83 -2.82 -3.54
N THR A 77 15.74 -3.79 -3.36
CA THR A 77 15.45 -5.21 -3.54
C THR A 77 14.96 -5.81 -2.22
N ILE A 78 14.06 -6.79 -2.27
CA ILE A 78 13.54 -7.47 -1.07
C ILE A 78 14.70 -8.01 -0.21
N GLY A 79 14.64 -7.71 1.10
CA GLY A 79 15.59 -8.23 2.09
C GLY A 79 16.99 -7.65 2.01
N THR A 80 17.23 -6.62 1.16
CA THR A 80 18.53 -5.95 1.08
C THR A 80 18.38 -4.43 1.23
N PRO A 81 19.36 -3.75 1.84
CA PRO A 81 19.40 -2.29 1.87
C PRO A 81 19.96 -1.69 0.56
N GLN A 82 20.27 -2.52 -0.44
CA GLN A 82 20.89 -2.08 -1.68
C GLN A 82 19.85 -1.52 -2.64
N GLU A 83 20.20 -0.40 -3.27
CA GLU A 83 19.36 0.21 -4.30
C GLU A 83 19.31 -0.72 -5.53
N ARG A 84 18.10 -0.99 -6.01
CA ARG A 84 17.89 -1.81 -7.19
C ARG A 84 18.19 -0.99 -8.44
N GLU A 85 19.20 -1.37 -9.19
CA GLU A 85 19.43 -0.82 -10.53
C GLU A 85 18.23 -1.10 -11.45
N GLY A 86 17.73 -0.07 -12.12
CA GLY A 86 16.59 -0.16 -13.05
C GLY A 86 15.20 0.04 -12.44
N CYS A 87 15.03 0.00 -11.12
CA CYS A 87 13.73 0.20 -10.46
C CYS A 87 13.40 1.67 -10.14
N LYS A 88 14.23 2.61 -10.57
CA LYS A 88 14.06 4.05 -10.27
C LYS A 88 12.73 4.61 -10.75
N THR A 89 12.19 4.11 -11.85
CA THR A 89 10.89 4.56 -12.38
C THR A 89 9.70 4.21 -11.49
N LEU A 90 9.82 3.19 -10.63
CA LEU A 90 8.77 2.75 -9.72
C LEU A 90 8.93 3.30 -8.29
N ALA A 91 10.06 3.96 -8.00
CA ALA A 91 10.42 4.44 -6.67
C ALA A 91 9.65 5.73 -6.29
N MET A 92 8.33 5.70 -6.36
CA MET A 92 7.47 6.87 -6.14
C MET A 92 7.67 7.50 -4.76
N ALA A 93 7.87 6.70 -3.71
CA ALA A 93 8.11 7.21 -2.37
C ALA A 93 9.47 7.92 -2.26
N LEU A 94 10.48 7.41 -2.95
CA LEU A 94 11.80 8.05 -3.00
C LEU A 94 11.73 9.44 -3.63
N TYR A 95 11.02 9.57 -4.76
CA TYR A 95 10.87 10.86 -5.44
C TYR A 95 10.04 11.84 -4.61
N ALA A 96 8.90 11.40 -4.06
CA ALA A 96 8.08 12.25 -3.20
C ALA A 96 8.84 12.71 -1.94
N ALA A 97 9.66 11.83 -1.35
CA ALA A 97 10.50 12.20 -0.19
C ALA A 97 11.54 13.28 -0.54
N ARG A 98 12.14 13.20 -1.74
CA ARG A 98 13.08 14.23 -2.23
C ARG A 98 12.42 15.59 -2.43
N GLU A 99 11.13 15.60 -2.81
CA GLU A 99 10.30 16.79 -2.94
C GLU A 99 9.73 17.30 -1.60
N GLY A 100 10.09 16.68 -0.49
CA GLY A 100 9.74 17.16 0.84
C GLY A 100 8.44 16.60 1.42
N TYR A 101 7.89 15.54 0.85
CA TYR A 101 6.72 14.85 1.41
C TYR A 101 7.16 13.79 2.44
N VAL A 102 6.35 13.61 3.49
CA VAL A 102 6.39 12.37 4.26
C VAL A 102 5.74 11.27 3.41
N THR A 103 6.36 10.10 3.29
CA THR A 103 5.74 9.00 2.55
C THR A 103 5.60 7.76 3.39
N ILE A 104 4.56 6.97 3.14
CA ILE A 104 4.41 5.63 3.69
C ILE A 104 4.03 4.65 2.59
N SER A 105 4.71 3.51 2.56
CA SER A 105 4.50 2.44 1.58
C SER A 105 4.36 1.12 2.33
N PRO A 106 3.15 0.55 2.44
CA PRO A 106 2.96 -0.77 3.02
C PRO A 106 3.24 -1.89 2.01
N ASP A 107 3.49 -3.10 2.48
CA ASP A 107 3.26 -4.30 1.68
C ASP A 107 1.78 -4.67 1.72
N PHE A 108 1.20 -4.90 0.56
CA PHE A 108 -0.11 -5.52 0.44
C PHE A 108 -0.01 -7.04 0.66
N LEU A 109 -1.14 -7.66 0.97
CA LEU A 109 -1.23 -9.11 1.10
C LEU A 109 -0.72 -9.78 -0.19
N SER A 110 0.06 -10.83 -0.06
CA SER A 110 0.74 -11.59 -1.13
C SER A 110 1.96 -10.89 -1.76
N PHE A 111 2.41 -9.77 -1.23
CA PHE A 111 3.57 -9.04 -1.77
C PHE A 111 4.63 -8.77 -0.70
N GLY A 112 5.86 -8.59 -1.15
CA GLY A 112 6.97 -8.23 -0.29
C GLY A 112 7.16 -9.22 0.86
N GLU A 113 7.28 -8.72 2.07
CA GLU A 113 7.42 -9.54 3.28
C GLU A 113 6.11 -10.20 3.73
N ARG A 114 4.99 -9.90 3.09
CA ARG A 114 3.70 -10.57 3.28
C ARG A 114 3.44 -11.67 2.26
N CYS A 115 4.44 -11.96 1.41
CA CYS A 115 4.43 -13.15 0.55
C CYS A 115 4.82 -14.36 1.39
N GLY A 116 3.95 -15.35 1.50
CA GLY A 116 4.24 -16.58 2.24
C GLY A 116 5.44 -17.34 1.68
N PRO A 117 6.14 -18.15 2.48
CA PRO A 117 7.26 -18.96 2.02
C PRO A 117 6.77 -19.94 0.96
N GLY A 118 7.24 -19.78 -0.25
CA GLY A 118 7.05 -20.63 -1.42
C GLY A 118 5.69 -21.32 -1.51
N HIS A 119 4.85 -20.89 -2.42
CA HIS A 119 3.57 -21.57 -2.64
C HIS A 119 3.86 -23.05 -2.93
N PRO A 120 3.27 -24.02 -2.22
CA PRO A 120 3.60 -25.44 -2.34
C PRO A 120 3.45 -26.01 -3.76
N PHE A 121 2.73 -25.31 -4.63
CA PHE A 121 2.52 -25.67 -6.03
C PHE A 121 3.25 -24.77 -7.03
N GLY A 122 4.25 -23.99 -6.59
CA GLY A 122 5.03 -23.13 -7.48
C GLY A 122 4.20 -22.08 -8.20
N CYS A 123 3.22 -21.49 -7.53
CA CYS A 123 2.36 -20.47 -8.13
C CYS A 123 3.17 -19.24 -8.51
N ALA A 124 3.21 -18.93 -9.80
CA ALA A 124 3.86 -17.72 -10.31
C ALA A 124 3.18 -16.42 -9.86
N TYR A 125 1.95 -16.52 -9.33
CA TYR A 125 1.12 -15.40 -8.89
C TYR A 125 0.55 -15.66 -7.49
N PRO A 126 1.31 -15.40 -6.43
CA PRO A 126 0.87 -15.65 -5.05
C PRO A 126 -0.43 -14.93 -4.71
N CYS A 127 -0.69 -13.76 -5.28
CA CYS A 127 -1.94 -13.02 -5.09
C CYS A 127 -3.19 -13.77 -5.56
N THR A 128 -3.09 -14.65 -6.55
CA THR A 128 -4.23 -15.48 -7.01
C THR A 128 -4.56 -16.58 -6.01
N ALA A 129 -3.54 -17.21 -5.43
CA ALA A 129 -3.74 -18.25 -4.41
C ALA A 129 -4.34 -17.67 -3.13
N GLU A 130 -3.80 -16.55 -2.66
CA GLU A 130 -4.31 -15.83 -1.49
C GLU A 130 -5.76 -15.37 -1.70
N PHE A 131 -6.10 -14.91 -2.92
CA PHE A 131 -7.46 -14.57 -3.28
C PHE A 131 -8.39 -15.78 -3.15
N ALA A 132 -8.00 -16.94 -3.69
CA ALA A 132 -8.82 -18.16 -3.61
C ALA A 132 -9.05 -18.59 -2.15
N TRP A 133 -8.02 -18.53 -1.33
CA TRP A 133 -8.14 -18.86 0.11
C TRP A 133 -9.00 -17.87 0.86
N ALA A 134 -8.83 -16.56 0.58
CA ALA A 134 -9.67 -15.53 1.19
C ALA A 134 -11.15 -15.75 0.84
N GLN A 135 -11.47 -16.04 -0.43
CA GLN A 135 -12.85 -16.36 -0.85
C GLN A 135 -13.40 -17.60 -0.14
N ALA A 136 -12.61 -18.67 -0.01
CA ALA A 136 -12.99 -19.88 0.71
C ALA A 136 -13.27 -19.59 2.20
N ALA A 137 -12.60 -18.61 2.79
CA ALA A 137 -12.81 -18.15 4.16
C ALA A 137 -13.89 -17.07 4.29
N GLY A 138 -14.57 -16.69 3.21
CA GLY A 138 -15.57 -15.61 3.20
C GLY A 138 -14.97 -14.21 3.33
N LEU A 139 -13.69 -14.04 3.01
CA LEU A 139 -12.96 -12.79 3.11
C LEU A 139 -12.68 -12.18 1.72
N SER A 140 -12.42 -10.89 1.68
CA SER A 140 -12.00 -10.18 0.47
C SER A 140 -10.56 -9.68 0.64
N THR A 141 -9.66 -10.10 -0.25
CA THR A 141 -8.28 -9.59 -0.29
C THR A 141 -8.24 -8.08 -0.53
N THR A 142 -9.16 -7.57 -1.36
CA THR A 142 -9.32 -6.12 -1.59
C THR A 142 -9.64 -5.38 -0.30
N THR A 143 -10.58 -5.91 0.50
CA THR A 143 -10.97 -5.31 1.79
C THR A 143 -9.82 -5.32 2.79
N ILE A 144 -9.07 -6.42 2.88
CA ILE A 144 -7.87 -6.53 3.73
C ILE A 144 -6.82 -5.49 3.31
N ASN A 145 -6.60 -5.31 2.01
CA ASN A 145 -5.64 -4.34 1.51
C ASN A 145 -6.11 -2.88 1.71
N ILE A 146 -7.40 -2.59 1.56
CA ILE A 146 -7.97 -1.27 1.92
C ILE A 146 -7.80 -1.01 3.42
N HIS A 147 -8.05 -2.01 4.26
CA HIS A 147 -7.80 -1.89 5.70
C HIS A 147 -6.34 -1.55 5.99
N THR A 148 -5.39 -2.21 5.30
CA THR A 148 -3.96 -1.87 5.36
C THR A 148 -3.71 -0.39 5.08
N VAL A 149 -4.32 0.18 4.01
CA VAL A 149 -4.20 1.61 3.68
C VAL A 149 -4.78 2.48 4.80
N GLN A 150 -5.95 2.14 5.34
CA GLN A 150 -6.57 2.88 6.45
C GLN A 150 -5.69 2.89 7.70
N ARG A 151 -5.03 1.76 8.01
CA ARG A 151 -4.10 1.68 9.15
C ARG A 151 -2.84 2.53 8.92
N CYS A 152 -2.35 2.62 7.70
CA CYS A 152 -1.28 3.55 7.35
C CYS A 152 -1.72 5.02 7.54
N VAL A 153 -2.95 5.38 7.16
CA VAL A 153 -3.50 6.72 7.46
C VAL A 153 -3.59 6.95 8.96
N ASP A 154 -4.07 5.96 9.74
CA ASP A 154 -4.11 6.06 11.21
C ASP A 154 -2.72 6.33 11.80
N TYR A 155 -1.68 5.72 11.23
CA TYR A 155 -0.30 5.93 11.66
C TYR A 155 0.22 7.32 11.27
N LEU A 156 0.00 7.77 10.03
CA LEU A 156 0.36 9.12 9.61
C LEU A 156 -0.26 10.19 10.51
N TYR A 157 -1.50 10.00 10.95
CA TYR A 157 -2.19 10.92 11.87
C TYR A 157 -1.51 11.07 13.24
N LYS A 158 -0.70 10.09 13.65
CA LYS A 158 0.04 10.12 14.92
C LYS A 158 1.44 10.73 14.80
N LEU A 159 1.93 10.95 13.57
CA LEU A 159 3.25 11.51 13.35
C LEU A 159 3.22 13.03 13.54
N PRO A 160 4.07 13.59 14.41
CA PRO A 160 4.11 15.02 14.68
C PRO A 160 4.53 15.85 13.45
N GLU A 161 5.26 15.23 12.51
CA GLU A 161 5.74 15.85 11.27
C GLU A 161 4.64 16.02 10.22
N VAL A 162 3.51 15.30 10.35
CA VAL A 162 2.48 15.21 9.31
C VAL A 162 1.38 16.25 9.51
N ASP A 163 1.03 16.94 8.43
CA ASP A 163 -0.18 17.74 8.34
C ASP A 163 -1.36 16.84 7.94
N ASN A 164 -2.20 16.52 8.91
CA ASN A 164 -3.34 15.62 8.75
C ASN A 164 -4.40 16.12 7.75
N SER A 165 -4.37 17.42 7.39
CA SER A 165 -5.26 18.00 6.38
C SER A 165 -4.74 17.78 4.95
N ARG A 166 -3.48 17.37 4.78
CA ARG A 166 -2.80 17.23 3.49
C ARG A 166 -2.23 15.82 3.29
N ILE A 167 -3.11 14.82 3.29
CA ILE A 167 -2.75 13.43 2.99
C ILE A 167 -3.26 13.07 1.60
N ALA A 168 -2.38 12.52 0.77
CA ALA A 168 -2.68 12.03 -0.56
C ALA A 168 -2.33 10.54 -0.68
N ALA A 169 -2.83 9.90 -1.73
CA ALA A 169 -2.41 8.57 -2.14
C ALA A 169 -1.99 8.56 -3.61
N MET A 170 -0.98 7.77 -3.94
CA MET A 170 -0.56 7.53 -5.33
C MET A 170 -0.23 6.06 -5.52
N GLY A 171 -0.50 5.54 -6.72
CA GLY A 171 -0.17 4.17 -7.06
C GLY A 171 -0.20 3.90 -8.55
N HIS A 172 0.56 2.88 -8.97
CA HIS A 172 0.64 2.43 -10.35
C HIS A 172 0.13 1.00 -10.47
N SER A 173 -0.57 0.68 -11.58
CA SER A 173 -1.07 -0.67 -11.87
C SER A 173 -1.96 -1.18 -10.72
N PHE A 174 -1.63 -2.28 -10.03
CA PHE A 174 -2.33 -2.76 -8.85
C PHE A 174 -2.40 -1.68 -7.74
N GLY A 175 -1.33 -0.91 -7.54
CA GLY A 175 -1.34 0.25 -6.65
C GLY A 175 -2.34 1.33 -7.10
N GLY A 176 -2.52 1.52 -8.41
CA GLY A 176 -3.55 2.40 -8.97
C GLY A 176 -4.96 1.93 -8.64
N TYR A 177 -5.23 0.62 -8.79
CA TYR A 177 -6.48 -0.02 -8.34
C TYR A 177 -6.73 0.22 -6.85
N MET A 178 -5.73 -0.04 -6.02
CA MET A 178 -5.85 0.17 -4.57
C MET A 178 -6.04 1.64 -4.21
N THR A 179 -5.36 2.55 -4.93
CA THR A 179 -5.55 4.01 -4.75
C THR A 179 -7.00 4.41 -5.05
N THR A 180 -7.56 3.92 -6.16
CA THR A 180 -8.96 4.20 -6.55
C THR A 180 -9.92 3.80 -5.44
N LEU A 181 -9.86 2.55 -4.99
CA LEU A 181 -10.80 2.02 -4.01
C LEU A 181 -10.57 2.60 -2.60
N ALA A 182 -9.32 2.71 -2.17
CA ALA A 182 -9.02 3.25 -0.85
C ALA A 182 -9.47 4.71 -0.73
N THR A 183 -9.24 5.53 -1.77
CA THR A 183 -9.65 6.94 -1.75
C THR A 183 -11.18 7.09 -1.75
N ALA A 184 -11.90 6.18 -2.39
CA ALA A 184 -13.36 6.19 -2.39
C ALA A 184 -13.98 5.94 -1.00
N VAL A 185 -13.27 5.24 -0.10
CA VAL A 185 -13.79 4.83 1.21
C VAL A 185 -13.02 5.41 2.40
N GLU A 186 -11.93 6.14 2.17
CA GLU A 186 -11.10 6.77 3.20
C GLU A 186 -11.08 8.30 3.02
N PRO A 187 -12.02 9.03 3.64
CA PRO A 187 -12.21 10.47 3.41
C PRO A 187 -11.06 11.35 3.92
N ARG A 188 -10.13 10.79 4.69
CA ARG A 188 -8.92 11.49 5.14
C ARG A 188 -7.88 11.64 4.03
N ILE A 189 -7.96 10.84 2.95
CA ILE A 189 -7.16 11.02 1.74
C ILE A 189 -7.81 12.14 0.91
N LYS A 190 -7.07 13.23 0.68
CA LYS A 190 -7.59 14.47 0.06
C LYS A 190 -7.28 14.59 -1.44
N ALA A 191 -6.30 13.84 -1.91
CA ALA A 191 -5.92 13.81 -3.32
C ALA A 191 -5.44 12.41 -3.72
N ALA A 192 -5.66 12.05 -4.97
CA ALA A 192 -5.23 10.75 -5.50
C ALA A 192 -4.54 10.91 -6.84
N VAL A 193 -3.45 10.15 -7.04
CA VAL A 193 -2.79 9.97 -8.34
C VAL A 193 -2.90 8.50 -8.72
N ILE A 194 -3.74 8.22 -9.74
CA ILE A 194 -4.02 6.86 -10.21
C ILE A 194 -3.32 6.69 -11.55
N SER A 195 -2.33 5.80 -11.59
CA SER A 195 -1.55 5.50 -12.78
C SER A 195 -1.78 4.07 -13.23
N GLY A 196 -2.04 3.87 -14.52
CA GLY A 196 -2.13 2.54 -15.13
C GLY A 196 -3.34 1.70 -14.71
N PHE A 197 -4.42 2.33 -14.22
CA PHE A 197 -5.64 1.61 -13.82
C PHE A 197 -6.97 2.29 -14.18
N MET A 198 -7.00 3.50 -14.69
CA MET A 198 -8.27 4.14 -15.08
C MET A 198 -8.87 3.48 -16.32
N CYS A 199 -9.66 2.45 -16.13
CA CYS A 199 -10.36 1.72 -17.19
C CYS A 199 -11.70 1.18 -16.68
N ARG A 200 -12.59 0.82 -17.60
CA ARG A 200 -13.78 0.05 -17.23
C ARG A 200 -13.37 -1.30 -16.68
N ILE A 201 -13.89 -1.65 -15.51
CA ILE A 201 -13.54 -2.92 -14.84
C ILE A 201 -14.00 -4.11 -15.70
N SER A 202 -15.12 -4.01 -16.39
CA SER A 202 -15.58 -5.02 -17.35
C SER A 202 -14.57 -5.29 -18.47
N SER A 203 -13.83 -4.28 -18.91
CA SER A 203 -12.80 -4.45 -19.93
C SER A 203 -11.51 -5.09 -19.38
N TYR A 204 -11.31 -5.04 -18.07
CA TYR A 204 -10.15 -5.58 -17.37
C TYR A 204 -10.36 -7.05 -16.97
N TYR A 205 -11.53 -7.38 -16.38
CA TYR A 205 -11.81 -8.74 -15.94
C TYR A 205 -11.89 -9.71 -17.13
N GLY A 206 -11.45 -10.93 -16.92
CA GLY A 206 -11.42 -11.97 -17.95
C GLY A 206 -10.22 -11.89 -18.89
N LYS A 207 -9.31 -10.95 -18.71
CA LYS A 207 -8.01 -10.98 -19.38
C LYS A 207 -7.07 -11.98 -18.70
N ALA A 208 -6.23 -12.65 -19.51
CA ALA A 208 -5.28 -13.65 -18.99
C ALA A 208 -4.30 -13.09 -17.93
N TRP A 209 -4.07 -11.79 -17.95
CA TRP A 209 -3.19 -11.07 -17.02
C TRP A 209 -3.93 -10.36 -15.88
N SER A 210 -5.27 -10.46 -15.78
CA SER A 210 -6.02 -9.88 -14.68
C SER A 210 -5.74 -10.65 -13.39
N CYS A 211 -5.50 -9.90 -12.30
CA CYS A 211 -5.22 -10.48 -10.98
C CYS A 211 -6.53 -10.79 -10.25
N GLY A 212 -6.68 -12.01 -9.73
CA GLY A 212 -7.84 -12.40 -8.93
C GLY A 212 -8.06 -11.50 -7.71
N SER A 213 -6.98 -11.02 -7.06
CA SER A 213 -7.07 -10.12 -5.92
C SER A 213 -7.68 -8.74 -6.22
N GLN A 214 -7.94 -8.43 -7.48
CA GLN A 214 -8.63 -7.23 -7.93
C GLN A 214 -10.13 -7.45 -8.18
N VAL A 215 -10.64 -8.65 -7.93
CA VAL A 215 -12.05 -8.96 -8.10
C VAL A 215 -12.86 -8.47 -6.91
N LEU A 216 -13.91 -7.71 -7.19
CA LEU A 216 -14.95 -7.33 -6.23
C LEU A 216 -16.24 -8.06 -6.57
N PRO A 217 -16.60 -9.13 -5.85
CA PRO A 217 -17.82 -9.87 -6.12
C PRO A 217 -19.05 -8.95 -6.06
N GLY A 218 -19.91 -9.07 -7.06
CA GLY A 218 -21.14 -8.27 -7.13
C GLY A 218 -20.98 -6.83 -7.63
N LEU A 219 -19.78 -6.40 -8.02
CA LEU A 219 -19.53 -5.02 -8.48
C LEU A 219 -20.49 -4.62 -9.61
N PHE A 220 -20.69 -5.47 -10.60
CA PHE A 220 -21.54 -5.16 -11.78
C PHE A 220 -23.01 -5.01 -11.47
N ASN A 221 -23.46 -5.38 -10.24
CA ASN A 221 -24.83 -5.07 -9.80
C ASN A 221 -25.01 -3.57 -9.46
N TYR A 222 -23.90 -2.81 -9.34
CA TYR A 222 -23.92 -1.41 -8.94
C TYR A 222 -23.35 -0.48 -10.01
N GLY A 223 -22.59 -1.00 -10.95
CA GLY A 223 -22.01 -0.23 -12.03
C GLY A 223 -20.68 -0.77 -12.53
N ASP A 224 -20.08 -0.02 -13.43
CA ASP A 224 -18.75 -0.21 -13.98
C ASP A 224 -18.05 1.16 -13.97
N LEU A 225 -16.73 1.20 -13.78
CA LEU A 225 -15.96 2.45 -13.76
C LEU A 225 -15.79 3.03 -15.16
#